data_c8dce898163a69954c2810265500e5d8
#
_entry.id   c8dce898163a69954c2810265500e5d8
#
_cell.length_a   1.000
_cell.length_b   1.000
_cell.length_c   1.000
_cell.angle_alpha   90.00
_cell.angle_beta   90.00
_cell.angle_gamma   90.00
#
_symmetry.space_group_name_H-M   'P 1'
#
loop_
_entity.id
_entity.type
_entity.pdbx_description
1 polymer ?
#
loop_
_entity_poly.entity_id
_entity_poly.type
_entity_poly.pdbx_seq_one_letter_code
_entity_poly.pdbx_strand_id
1 'polypeptide(L)'
;MTAPDVVTEMFAAYRTSLDSLEGKLGSTFSHAVDLLEGMSGTVVVCGMGKSGLVGAKITATLTSTGTPSVFLHPAEAMHGDLGIVRKGDVIILISNSGETEEITRLLPALKRLAVRIIALVGNVDSTMARAADILSLIH
;
A
#
# COMPACT_ATOMS: atom_id res chain seq x y z
N MET A 1 14.37 14.49 30.88
CA MET A 1 13.20 13.70 30.40
C MET A 1 13.37 12.28 30.97
N THR A 2 12.42 11.83 31.74
CA THR A 2 12.44 10.48 32.32
C THR A 2 11.82 9.47 31.32
N ALA A 3 12.03 8.16 31.52
CA ALA A 3 11.41 7.14 30.70
C ALA A 3 9.86 7.21 30.68
N PRO A 4 9.17 7.47 31.80
CA PRO A 4 7.74 7.71 31.80
C PRO A 4 7.29 8.93 30.96
N ASP A 5 8.09 10.01 30.93
CA ASP A 5 7.78 11.21 30.12
C ASP A 5 7.83 10.86 28.63
N VAL A 6 8.86 10.12 28.19
CA VAL A 6 9.00 9.67 26.80
C VAL A 6 7.80 8.81 26.37
N VAL A 7 7.38 7.88 27.23
CA VAL A 7 6.22 7.03 26.95
C VAL A 7 4.94 7.87 26.81
N THR A 8 4.74 8.84 27.71
CA THR A 8 3.58 9.74 27.67
C THR A 8 3.57 10.57 26.36
N GLU A 9 4.70 11.15 25.98
CA GLU A 9 4.84 11.91 24.74
C GLU A 9 4.58 11.02 23.50
N MET A 10 5.09 9.79 23.51
CA MET A 10 4.86 8.82 22.44
C MET A 10 3.36 8.53 22.26
N PHE A 11 2.64 8.26 23.37
CA PHE A 11 1.19 8.02 23.28
C PHE A 11 0.42 9.26 22.82
N ALA A 12 0.85 10.46 23.26
CA ALA A 12 0.24 11.71 22.78
C ALA A 12 0.43 11.88 21.25
N ALA A 13 1.64 11.61 20.74
CA ALA A 13 1.94 11.65 19.31
C ALA A 13 1.09 10.65 18.51
N TYR A 14 0.93 9.42 19.02
CA TYR A 14 0.05 8.43 18.36
C TYR A 14 -1.40 8.86 18.32
N ARG A 15 -1.95 9.42 19.41
CA ARG A 15 -3.34 9.92 19.43
C ARG A 15 -3.51 11.02 18.38
N THR A 16 -2.63 12.02 18.38
CA THR A 16 -2.67 13.11 17.37
C THR A 16 -2.60 12.57 15.94
N SER A 17 -1.76 11.56 15.70
CA SER A 17 -1.65 10.95 14.37
C SER A 17 -2.91 10.20 13.96
N LEU A 18 -3.54 9.48 14.90
CA LEU A 18 -4.80 8.76 14.65
C LEU A 18 -5.96 9.73 14.38
N ASP A 19 -6.09 10.80 15.18
CA ASP A 19 -7.11 11.84 14.98
C ASP A 19 -6.95 12.51 13.60
N SER A 20 -5.69 12.79 13.21
CA SER A 20 -5.38 13.34 11.88
C SER A 20 -5.75 12.38 10.76
N LEU A 21 -5.48 11.08 10.94
CA LEU A 21 -5.82 10.06 9.95
C LEU A 21 -7.33 9.93 9.79
N GLU A 22 -8.08 9.87 10.90
CA GLU A 22 -9.55 9.79 10.88
C GLU A 22 -10.15 10.93 10.05
N GLY A 23 -9.65 12.16 10.24
CA GLY A 23 -10.09 13.32 9.47
C GLY A 23 -9.77 13.29 7.97
N LYS A 24 -8.85 12.40 7.55
CA LYS A 24 -8.44 12.22 6.14
C LYS A 24 -9.10 11.02 5.45
N LEU A 25 -9.77 10.14 6.21
CA LEU A 25 -10.50 9.00 5.65
C LEU A 25 -11.78 9.51 4.99
N GLY A 26 -11.70 9.82 3.71
CA GLY A 26 -12.80 10.34 2.90
C GLY A 26 -13.22 9.38 1.80
N SER A 27 -13.80 9.95 0.73
CA SER A 27 -14.31 9.19 -0.43
C SER A 27 -13.26 8.30 -1.09
N THR A 28 -11.99 8.72 -1.10
CA THR A 28 -10.90 7.92 -1.66
C THR A 28 -10.72 6.59 -0.92
N PHE A 29 -10.84 6.62 0.42
CA PHE A 29 -10.81 5.39 1.22
C PHE A 29 -12.00 4.49 0.91
N SER A 30 -13.22 5.05 0.83
CA SER A 30 -14.41 4.28 0.45
C SER A 30 -14.25 3.64 -0.93
N HIS A 31 -13.74 4.38 -1.92
CA HIS A 31 -13.46 3.84 -3.25
C HIS A 31 -12.43 2.70 -3.23
N ALA A 32 -11.43 2.77 -2.35
CA ALA A 32 -10.47 1.67 -2.19
C ALA A 32 -11.14 0.42 -1.62
N VAL A 33 -12.02 0.57 -0.63
CA VAL A 33 -12.80 -0.53 -0.07
C VAL A 33 -13.72 -1.13 -1.14
N ASP A 34 -14.50 -0.30 -1.83
CA ASP A 34 -15.40 -0.75 -2.91
C ASP A 34 -14.64 -1.54 -4.00
N LEU A 35 -13.45 -1.07 -4.37
CA LEU A 35 -12.58 -1.77 -5.33
C LEU A 35 -12.15 -3.14 -4.83
N LEU A 36 -11.75 -3.23 -3.56
CA LEU A 36 -11.33 -4.49 -2.94
C LEU A 36 -12.49 -5.47 -2.75
N GLU A 37 -13.68 -4.98 -2.38
CA GLU A 37 -14.88 -5.81 -2.25
C GLU A 37 -15.41 -6.32 -3.59
N GLY A 38 -15.29 -5.49 -4.64
CA GLY A 38 -15.76 -5.82 -5.99
C GLY A 38 -14.78 -6.64 -6.84
N MET A 39 -13.54 -6.89 -6.36
CA MET A 39 -12.57 -7.66 -7.14
C MET A 39 -12.89 -9.15 -7.19
N SER A 40 -12.50 -9.79 -8.28
CA SER A 40 -12.62 -11.25 -8.47
C SER A 40 -11.31 -12.01 -8.28
N GLY A 41 -10.21 -11.29 -8.09
CA GLY A 41 -8.86 -11.82 -8.00
C GLY A 41 -8.28 -11.79 -6.58
N THR A 42 -6.99 -11.57 -6.51
CA THR A 42 -6.19 -11.52 -5.28
C THR A 42 -5.69 -10.11 -5.03
N VAL A 43 -5.57 -9.71 -3.78
CA VAL A 43 -4.85 -8.48 -3.40
C VAL A 43 -3.36 -8.78 -3.39
N VAL A 44 -2.62 -8.12 -4.27
CA VAL A 44 -1.15 -8.19 -4.28
C VAL A 44 -0.62 -6.96 -3.55
N VAL A 45 0.15 -7.15 -2.48
CA VAL A 45 0.74 -6.04 -1.74
C VAL A 45 2.24 -5.98 -2.02
N CYS A 46 2.75 -4.82 -2.41
CA CYS A 46 4.13 -4.63 -2.83
C CYS A 46 4.76 -3.43 -2.13
N GLY A 47 5.95 -3.62 -1.57
CA GLY A 47 6.70 -2.58 -0.88
C GLY A 47 8.14 -3.01 -0.61
N MET A 48 9.04 -2.04 -0.44
CA MET A 48 10.47 -2.26 -0.20
C MET A 48 10.85 -1.89 1.24
N GLY A 49 11.79 -2.63 1.83
CA GLY A 49 12.31 -2.34 3.16
C GLY A 49 11.23 -2.28 4.24
N LYS A 50 11.14 -1.17 5.00
CA LYS A 50 10.12 -1.00 6.05
C LYS A 50 8.70 -0.99 5.49
N SER A 51 8.49 -0.39 4.32
CA SER A 51 7.20 -0.45 3.62
C SER A 51 6.84 -1.89 3.22
N GLY A 52 7.83 -2.71 2.88
CA GLY A 52 7.63 -4.14 2.62
C GLY A 52 7.18 -4.92 3.86
N LEU A 53 7.77 -4.64 5.04
CA LEU A 53 7.35 -5.26 6.29
C LEU A 53 5.90 -4.89 6.65
N VAL A 54 5.51 -3.63 6.46
CA VAL A 54 4.13 -3.18 6.61
C VAL A 54 3.22 -3.90 5.61
N GLY A 55 3.65 -4.00 4.35
CA GLY A 55 2.92 -4.72 3.30
C GLY A 55 2.70 -6.19 3.62
N ALA A 56 3.72 -6.87 4.10
CA ALA A 56 3.60 -8.27 4.56
C ALA A 56 2.59 -8.42 5.71
N LYS A 57 2.57 -7.45 6.65
CA LYS A 57 1.57 -7.44 7.75
C LYS A 57 0.16 -7.22 7.23
N ILE A 58 -0.02 -6.29 6.28
CA ILE A 58 -1.33 -6.05 5.62
C ILE A 58 -1.80 -7.33 4.93
N THR A 59 -0.93 -7.99 4.16
CA THR A 59 -1.21 -9.26 3.49
C THR A 59 -1.68 -10.33 4.47
N ALA A 60 -0.95 -10.53 5.57
CA ALA A 60 -1.30 -11.51 6.59
C ALA A 60 -2.67 -11.20 7.23
N THR A 61 -2.97 -9.92 7.46
CA THR A 61 -4.26 -9.49 8.03
C THR A 61 -5.40 -9.74 7.06
N LEU A 62 -5.27 -9.35 5.78
CA LEU A 62 -6.27 -9.59 4.75
C LEU A 62 -6.57 -11.08 4.59
N THR A 63 -5.52 -11.90 4.50
CA THR A 63 -5.67 -13.36 4.39
C THR A 63 -6.40 -13.95 5.60
N SER A 64 -6.05 -13.52 6.82
CA SER A 64 -6.67 -14.03 8.05
C SER A 64 -8.15 -13.62 8.21
N THR A 65 -8.56 -12.56 7.53
CA THR A 65 -9.94 -12.05 7.54
C THR A 65 -10.75 -12.46 6.31
N GLY A 66 -10.22 -13.36 5.47
CA GLY A 66 -10.93 -13.97 4.35
C GLY A 66 -10.72 -13.30 2.98
N THR A 67 -9.86 -12.28 2.88
CA THR A 67 -9.51 -11.67 1.60
C THR A 67 -8.25 -12.33 1.03
N PRO A 68 -8.32 -13.05 -0.11
CA PRO A 68 -7.13 -13.64 -0.72
C PRO A 68 -6.08 -12.57 -1.00
N SER A 69 -4.89 -12.73 -0.41
CA SER A 69 -3.82 -11.77 -0.63
C SER A 69 -2.44 -12.42 -0.59
N VAL A 70 -1.48 -11.78 -1.28
CA VAL A 70 -0.09 -12.22 -1.37
C VAL A 70 0.83 -11.01 -1.32
N PHE A 71 1.96 -11.16 -0.64
CA PHE A 71 3.03 -10.16 -0.66
C PHE A 71 3.98 -10.44 -1.83
N LEU A 72 4.26 -9.40 -2.62
CA LEU A 72 5.19 -9.43 -3.74
C LEU A 72 6.36 -8.50 -3.45
N HIS A 73 7.55 -9.06 -3.25
CA HIS A 73 8.75 -8.24 -3.10
C HIS A 73 9.13 -7.64 -4.45
N PRO A 74 9.31 -6.30 -4.57
CA PRO A 74 9.51 -5.66 -5.87
C PRO A 74 10.79 -6.12 -6.60
N ALA A 75 11.86 -6.44 -5.87
CA ALA A 75 13.06 -6.99 -6.49
C ALA A 75 12.80 -8.38 -7.11
N GLU A 76 12.10 -9.27 -6.41
CA GLU A 76 11.74 -10.60 -6.93
C GLU A 76 10.77 -10.50 -8.10
N ALA A 77 9.86 -9.52 -8.08
CA ALA A 77 8.97 -9.23 -9.21
C ALA A 77 9.74 -8.96 -10.50
N MET A 78 10.88 -8.27 -10.42
CA MET A 78 11.76 -8.01 -11.57
C MET A 78 12.44 -9.28 -12.10
N HIS A 79 12.56 -10.32 -11.29
CA HIS A 79 13.20 -11.58 -11.62
C HIS A 79 12.22 -12.71 -11.97
N GLY A 80 10.92 -12.40 -12.11
CA GLY A 80 9.91 -13.34 -12.60
C GLY A 80 8.66 -13.48 -11.75
N ASP A 81 8.72 -13.11 -10.47
CA ASP A 81 7.58 -13.27 -9.54
C ASP A 81 6.38 -12.37 -9.90
N LEU A 82 6.59 -11.37 -10.79
CA LEU A 82 5.47 -10.60 -11.37
C LEU A 82 4.46 -11.51 -12.09
N GLY A 83 4.86 -12.71 -12.48
CA GLY A 83 3.97 -13.73 -13.07
C GLY A 83 2.82 -14.20 -12.18
N ILE A 84 2.84 -13.90 -10.87
CA ILE A 84 1.70 -14.18 -9.99
C ILE A 84 0.54 -13.21 -10.20
N VAL A 85 0.82 -12.01 -10.74
CA VAL A 85 -0.16 -10.94 -10.94
C VAL A 85 -0.98 -11.21 -12.19
N ARG A 86 -2.30 -11.18 -12.06
CA ARG A 86 -3.24 -11.52 -13.13
C ARG A 86 -4.31 -10.43 -13.31
N LYS A 87 -4.93 -10.42 -14.46
CA LYS A 87 -6.11 -9.58 -14.71
C LYS A 87 -7.20 -9.91 -13.68
N GLY A 88 -7.77 -8.89 -13.07
CA GLY A 88 -8.77 -9.01 -12.01
C GLY A 88 -8.19 -8.90 -10.59
N ASP A 89 -6.85 -8.89 -10.46
CA ASP A 89 -6.18 -8.58 -9.20
C ASP A 89 -6.19 -7.07 -8.94
N VAL A 90 -6.05 -6.73 -7.66
CA VAL A 90 -5.77 -5.37 -7.21
C VAL A 90 -4.38 -5.35 -6.59
N ILE A 91 -3.54 -4.42 -7.00
CA ILE A 91 -2.23 -4.26 -6.40
C ILE A 91 -2.17 -3.03 -5.50
N ILE A 92 -1.67 -3.22 -4.27
CA ILE A 92 -1.40 -2.14 -3.30
C ILE A 92 0.11 -1.89 -3.31
N LEU A 93 0.53 -0.72 -3.76
CA LEU A 93 1.93 -0.30 -3.79
C LEU A 93 2.20 0.63 -2.60
N ILE A 94 3.22 0.34 -1.81
CA ILE A 94 3.55 1.11 -0.60
C ILE A 94 4.96 1.70 -0.73
N SER A 95 5.05 3.04 -0.72
CA SER A 95 6.32 3.77 -0.74
C SER A 95 6.16 5.17 -0.18
N ASN A 96 6.93 5.53 0.84
CA ASN A 96 6.84 6.89 1.39
C ASN A 96 7.19 7.96 0.35
N SER A 97 8.27 7.79 -0.41
CA SER A 97 8.64 8.75 -1.48
C SER A 97 7.73 8.66 -2.72
N GLY A 98 7.14 7.48 -2.96
CA GLY A 98 6.45 7.17 -4.21
C GLY A 98 7.37 7.08 -5.43
N GLU A 99 8.70 7.04 -5.20
CA GLU A 99 9.75 7.00 -6.23
C GLU A 99 10.70 5.80 -6.04
N THR A 100 10.32 4.79 -5.26
CA THR A 100 11.12 3.57 -5.08
C THR A 100 11.35 2.92 -6.44
N GLU A 101 12.61 2.87 -6.86
CA GLU A 101 13.00 2.51 -8.23
C GLU A 101 12.50 1.12 -8.63
N GLU A 102 12.63 0.13 -7.74
CA GLU A 102 12.18 -1.24 -7.97
C GLU A 102 10.66 -1.32 -8.21
N ILE A 103 9.88 -0.46 -7.56
CA ILE A 103 8.43 -0.40 -7.75
C ILE A 103 8.08 0.38 -9.01
N THR A 104 8.72 1.53 -9.24
CA THR A 104 8.43 2.34 -10.43
C THR A 104 8.74 1.62 -11.73
N ARG A 105 9.75 0.75 -11.73
CA ARG A 105 10.08 -0.13 -12.88
C ARG A 105 8.98 -1.17 -13.17
N LEU A 106 8.16 -1.54 -12.19
CA LEU A 106 7.06 -2.49 -12.40
C LEU A 106 5.83 -1.82 -13.06
N LEU A 107 5.64 -0.51 -12.90
CA LEU A 107 4.42 0.20 -13.32
C LEU A 107 4.03 -0.04 -14.80
N PRO A 108 4.97 -0.01 -15.78
CA PRO A 108 4.60 -0.29 -17.16
C PRO A 108 4.05 -1.70 -17.37
N ALA A 109 4.61 -2.68 -16.66
CA ALA A 109 4.14 -4.06 -16.74
C ALA A 109 2.77 -4.23 -16.07
N LEU A 110 2.57 -3.64 -14.90
CA LEU A 110 1.27 -3.64 -14.20
C LEU A 110 0.16 -3.01 -15.06
N LYS A 111 0.47 -1.91 -15.75
CA LYS A 111 -0.48 -1.28 -16.68
C LYS A 111 -0.83 -2.18 -17.87
N ARG A 112 0.15 -2.91 -18.42
CA ARG A 112 -0.11 -3.89 -19.49
C ARG A 112 -0.97 -5.06 -19.03
N LEU A 113 -0.82 -5.48 -17.77
CA LEU A 113 -1.66 -6.52 -17.16
C LEU A 113 -3.09 -6.04 -16.86
N ALA A 114 -3.33 -4.73 -16.98
CA ALA A 114 -4.62 -4.09 -16.71
C ALA A 114 -5.15 -4.38 -15.29
N VAL A 115 -4.25 -4.46 -14.31
CA VAL A 115 -4.61 -4.56 -12.88
C VAL A 115 -4.89 -3.17 -12.33
N ARG A 116 -5.74 -3.11 -11.30
CA ARG A 116 -6.05 -1.85 -10.62
C ARG A 116 -4.98 -1.57 -9.56
N ILE A 117 -4.53 -0.33 -9.51
CA ILE A 117 -3.43 0.10 -8.63
C ILE A 117 -3.96 1.02 -7.54
N ILE A 118 -3.78 0.63 -6.28
CA ILE A 118 -3.91 1.49 -5.11
C ILE A 118 -2.50 1.88 -4.67
N ALA A 119 -2.19 3.17 -4.58
CA ALA A 119 -0.90 3.64 -4.09
C ALA A 119 -1.03 4.26 -2.71
N LEU A 120 -0.23 3.75 -1.75
CA LEU A 120 -0.04 4.34 -0.43
C LEU A 120 1.31 5.06 -0.45
N VAL A 121 1.30 6.38 -0.56
CA VAL A 121 2.50 7.21 -0.72
C VAL A 121 2.46 8.47 0.15
N GLY A 122 3.62 9.02 0.46
CA GLY A 122 3.75 10.30 1.17
C GLY A 122 3.84 11.53 0.26
N ASN A 123 3.99 11.32 -1.07
CA ASN A 123 4.13 12.41 -2.03
C ASN A 123 3.12 12.27 -3.18
N VAL A 124 2.19 13.20 -3.27
CA VAL A 124 1.13 13.24 -4.31
C VAL A 124 1.68 13.44 -5.73
N ASP A 125 2.84 14.08 -5.86
CA ASP A 125 3.46 14.39 -7.14
C ASP A 125 4.41 13.29 -7.61
N SER A 126 4.41 12.16 -6.92
CA SER A 126 5.29 11.04 -7.25
C SER A 126 4.84 10.25 -8.47
N THR A 127 5.78 9.50 -9.04
CA THR A 127 5.53 8.60 -10.18
C THR A 127 4.48 7.54 -9.85
N MET A 128 4.53 6.98 -8.64
CA MET A 128 3.53 6.01 -8.18
C MET A 128 2.14 6.65 -8.03
N ALA A 129 2.07 7.87 -7.47
CA ALA A 129 0.81 8.59 -7.32
C ALA A 129 0.12 8.83 -8.66
N ARG A 130 0.89 9.28 -9.66
CA ARG A 130 0.37 9.50 -11.03
C ARG A 130 -0.04 8.22 -11.75
N ALA A 131 0.51 7.08 -11.37
CA ALA A 131 0.21 5.80 -11.98
C ALA A 131 -1.00 5.11 -11.35
N ALA A 132 -1.39 5.50 -10.14
CA ALA A 132 -2.45 4.85 -9.37
C ALA A 132 -3.85 5.14 -9.92
N ASP A 133 -4.74 4.17 -9.80
CA ASP A 133 -6.19 4.34 -9.98
C ASP A 133 -6.80 4.98 -8.72
N ILE A 134 -6.27 4.63 -7.54
CA ILE A 134 -6.66 5.18 -6.26
C ILE A 134 -5.40 5.55 -5.48
N LEU A 135 -5.38 6.79 -4.99
CA LEU A 135 -4.26 7.34 -4.23
C LEU A 135 -4.65 7.53 -2.77
N SER A 136 -3.89 6.97 -1.85
CA SER A 136 -3.97 7.25 -0.42
C SER A 136 -2.63 7.82 0.07
N LEU A 137 -2.70 8.88 0.86
CA LEU A 137 -1.52 9.55 1.39
C LEU A 137 -1.13 8.95 2.75
N ILE A 138 0.16 8.64 2.87
CA ILE A 138 0.80 8.30 4.14
C ILE A 138 1.38 9.60 4.70
N HIS A 139 0.87 10.06 5.81
CA HIS A 139 1.40 11.23 6.51
C HIS A 139 1.79 10.88 7.94
#